data_b3e8eb806929887181a57bbc2f3e7f26
#
_entry.id   b3e8eb806929887181a57bbc2f3e7f26
#
_cell.length_a   1.000
_cell.length_b   1.000
_cell.length_c   1.000
_cell.angle_alpha   90.00
_cell.angle_beta   90.00
_cell.angle_gamma   90.00
#
_symmetry.space_group_name_H-M   'P 1'
#
loop_
_entity.id
_entity.type
_entity.pdbx_description
1 polymer ?
#
loop_
_entity_poly.entity_id
_entity_poly.type
_entity_poly.pdbx_seq_one_letter_code
_entity_poly.pdbx_strand_id
1 'polypeptide(L)'
;MNFKTVLFDFDGTIADTNRLISESHFVVMEENFPGRFKKEEMAQFNGPSLEEIYGNLDQGRQDELVARYREVMLEKHDEMIGMFPGIKEVLENLKQEGLSLGVVSTKRSDVLKRGIAILGITDYFDTILGSGDFSQPKPDPESLFLAMDRLNAERETSVMVGDNHHDIVAGNNAGITSIFVGWSEKTTAFIQPYRPTKIVKDPQELEEYILSGVRV
;
A
#
# COMPACT_ATOMS: atom_id res chain seq x y z
N MET A 1 -10.32 4.88 -23.47
CA MET A 1 -11.19 5.50 -22.42
C MET A 1 -10.25 6.10 -21.38
N ASN A 2 -10.47 7.34 -21.01
CA ASN A 2 -9.60 7.99 -20.00
C ASN A 2 -9.96 7.49 -18.61
N PHE A 3 -8.96 7.25 -17.80
CA PHE A 3 -9.15 6.95 -16.38
C PHE A 3 -9.75 8.19 -15.68
N LYS A 4 -10.60 7.95 -14.68
CA LYS A 4 -11.25 8.99 -13.88
C LYS A 4 -10.98 8.81 -12.39
N THR A 5 -10.65 7.60 -11.96
CA THR A 5 -10.44 7.26 -10.56
C THR A 5 -9.17 6.46 -10.38
N VAL A 6 -8.33 6.90 -9.44
CA VAL A 6 -7.09 6.20 -9.08
C VAL A 6 -7.15 5.84 -7.60
N LEU A 7 -7.08 4.53 -7.32
CA LEU A 7 -6.97 3.98 -5.98
C LEU A 7 -5.52 3.60 -5.73
N PHE A 8 -4.93 4.15 -4.70
CA PHE A 8 -3.55 3.86 -4.32
C PHE A 8 -3.48 2.98 -3.08
N ASP A 9 -2.55 2.02 -3.06
CA ASP A 9 -2.02 1.56 -1.79
C ASP A 9 -1.15 2.65 -1.16
N PHE A 10 -0.83 2.52 0.14
CA PHE A 10 -0.07 3.52 0.88
C PHE A 10 1.39 3.10 1.09
N ASP A 11 1.62 2.04 1.88
CA ASP A 11 2.96 1.59 2.26
C ASP A 11 3.67 0.93 1.06
N GLY A 12 4.84 1.43 0.67
CA GLY A 12 5.57 0.94 -0.50
C GLY A 12 5.10 1.53 -1.84
N THR A 13 4.01 2.29 -1.87
CA THR A 13 3.45 2.91 -3.08
C THR A 13 3.52 4.43 -3.01
N ILE A 14 2.86 5.07 -2.05
CA ILE A 14 2.93 6.50 -1.77
C ILE A 14 4.04 6.77 -0.75
N ALA A 15 3.98 6.08 0.39
CA ALA A 15 4.89 6.24 1.49
C ALA A 15 6.05 5.24 1.42
N ASP A 16 7.27 5.76 1.55
CA ASP A 16 8.47 4.95 1.78
C ASP A 16 8.55 4.57 3.26
N THR A 17 7.88 3.48 3.59
CA THR A 17 7.79 2.92 4.94
C THR A 17 8.55 1.62 5.11
N ASN A 18 9.20 1.12 4.08
CA ASN A 18 9.86 -0.18 4.09
C ASN A 18 10.91 -0.28 5.21
N ARG A 19 11.70 0.78 5.40
CA ARG A 19 12.67 0.85 6.49
C ARG A 19 12.01 0.86 7.87
N LEU A 20 10.92 1.62 8.04
CA LEU A 20 10.15 1.68 9.29
C LEU A 20 9.58 0.30 9.65
N ILE A 21 8.99 -0.39 8.67
CA ILE A 21 8.42 -1.74 8.82
C ILE A 21 9.52 -2.72 9.20
N SER A 22 10.62 -2.76 8.45
CA SER A 22 11.76 -3.65 8.71
C SER A 22 12.40 -3.40 10.07
N GLU A 23 12.60 -2.15 10.47
CA GLU A 23 13.17 -1.81 11.79
C GLU A 23 12.22 -2.19 12.93
N SER A 24 10.91 -2.04 12.73
CA SER A 24 9.92 -2.44 13.73
C SER A 24 9.89 -3.95 13.92
N HIS A 25 9.95 -4.72 12.84
CA HIS A 25 10.10 -6.18 12.92
C HIS A 25 11.39 -6.57 13.65
N PHE A 26 12.51 -5.94 13.29
CA PHE A 26 13.80 -6.27 13.90
C PHE A 26 13.80 -6.06 15.41
N VAL A 27 13.23 -4.98 15.91
CA VAL A 27 13.11 -4.73 17.35
C VAL A 27 12.33 -5.85 18.04
N VAL A 28 11.16 -6.20 17.53
CA VAL A 28 10.33 -7.27 18.12
C VAL A 28 10.99 -8.63 18.04
N MET A 29 11.65 -8.93 16.91
CA MET A 29 12.38 -10.19 16.72
C MET A 29 13.55 -10.30 17.70
N GLU A 30 14.33 -9.24 17.88
CA GLU A 30 15.47 -9.27 18.79
C GLU A 30 15.04 -9.34 20.27
N GLU A 31 13.95 -8.66 20.65
CA GLU A 31 13.37 -8.74 22.00
C GLU A 31 12.86 -10.15 22.35
N ASN A 32 12.30 -10.89 21.40
CA ASN A 32 11.59 -12.14 21.65
C ASN A 32 12.30 -13.39 21.13
N PHE A 33 13.19 -13.24 20.15
CA PHE A 33 13.95 -14.32 19.51
C PHE A 33 15.41 -13.89 19.29
N PRO A 34 16.14 -13.51 20.35
CA PRO A 34 17.45 -12.86 20.25
C PRO A 34 18.45 -13.66 19.41
N GLY A 35 19.09 -13.00 18.45
CA GLY A 35 20.07 -13.59 17.55
C GLY A 35 19.53 -14.56 16.50
N ARG A 36 18.21 -14.77 16.42
CA ARG A 36 17.60 -15.69 15.43
C ARG A 36 17.57 -15.10 14.03
N PHE A 37 17.45 -13.77 13.91
CA PHE A 37 17.31 -13.06 12.65
C PHE A 37 18.34 -11.93 12.55
N LYS A 38 18.81 -11.65 11.34
CA LYS A 38 19.65 -10.50 11.07
C LYS A 38 18.78 -9.33 10.56
N LYS A 39 19.27 -8.10 10.76
CA LYS A 39 18.55 -6.89 10.34
C LYS A 39 18.27 -6.87 8.83
N GLU A 40 19.22 -7.37 8.04
CA GLU A 40 19.13 -7.43 6.56
C GLU A 40 18.06 -8.42 6.07
N GLU A 41 17.63 -9.33 6.94
CA GLU A 41 16.60 -10.32 6.60
C GLU A 41 15.18 -9.80 6.80
N MET A 42 15.01 -8.63 7.43
CA MET A 42 13.69 -8.12 7.81
C MET A 42 12.80 -7.76 6.62
N ALA A 43 13.36 -7.40 5.47
CA ALA A 43 12.60 -7.11 4.26
C ALA A 43 11.69 -8.27 3.79
N GLN A 44 12.00 -9.52 4.16
CA GLN A 44 11.15 -10.67 3.87
C GLN A 44 9.79 -10.62 4.56
N PHE A 45 9.68 -9.85 5.63
CA PHE A 45 8.44 -9.67 6.40
C PHE A 45 7.58 -8.49 5.89
N ASN A 46 8.06 -7.73 4.89
CA ASN A 46 7.30 -6.66 4.28
C ASN A 46 6.25 -7.25 3.30
N GLY A 47 5.00 -7.32 3.73
CA GLY A 47 3.90 -7.75 2.87
C GLY A 47 2.92 -8.77 3.44
N PRO A 48 3.36 -9.87 4.10
CA PRO A 48 2.43 -10.74 4.81
C PRO A 48 1.72 -10.02 5.96
N SER A 49 0.58 -10.54 6.42
CA SER A 49 -0.09 -9.98 7.60
C SER A 49 0.73 -10.18 8.87
N LEU A 50 0.59 -9.30 9.85
CA LEU A 50 1.29 -9.45 11.13
C LEU A 50 0.90 -10.76 11.83
N GLU A 51 -0.37 -11.13 11.71
CA GLU A 51 -0.92 -12.36 12.25
C GLU A 51 -0.26 -13.59 11.62
N GLU A 52 -0.03 -13.58 10.32
CA GLU A 52 0.69 -14.64 9.60
C GLU A 52 2.16 -14.70 10.03
N ILE A 53 2.85 -13.57 10.05
CA ILE A 53 4.28 -13.50 10.43
C ILE A 53 4.48 -14.04 11.84
N TYR A 54 3.79 -13.46 12.81
CA TYR A 54 4.00 -13.78 14.23
C TYR A 54 3.35 -15.10 14.64
N GLY A 55 2.24 -15.51 13.98
CA GLY A 55 1.64 -16.82 14.16
C GLY A 55 2.54 -17.97 13.70
N ASN A 56 3.29 -17.77 12.59
CA ASN A 56 4.28 -18.76 12.13
C ASN A 56 5.52 -18.83 13.02
N LEU A 57 5.85 -17.76 13.76
CA LEU A 57 6.98 -17.73 14.69
C LEU A 57 6.65 -18.33 16.05
N ASP A 58 5.51 -17.96 16.60
CA ASP A 58 4.99 -18.44 17.89
C ASP A 58 3.46 -18.23 17.93
N GLN A 59 2.71 -19.29 17.59
CA GLN A 59 1.25 -19.25 17.55
C GLN A 59 0.65 -18.93 18.93
N GLY A 60 1.27 -19.36 20.01
CA GLY A 60 0.78 -19.12 21.37
C GLY A 60 0.92 -17.67 21.82
N ARG A 61 1.83 -16.91 21.22
CA ARG A 61 2.11 -15.50 21.55
C ARG A 61 1.77 -14.54 20.40
N GLN A 62 1.07 -15.01 19.38
CA GLN A 62 0.77 -14.21 18.18
C GLN A 62 0.21 -12.83 18.52
N ASP A 63 -0.83 -12.75 19.32
CA ASP A 63 -1.50 -11.49 19.64
C ASP A 63 -0.61 -10.53 20.45
N GLU A 64 0.20 -11.07 21.37
CA GLU A 64 1.19 -10.31 22.13
C GLU A 64 2.25 -9.68 21.20
N LEU A 65 2.80 -10.49 20.30
CA LEU A 65 3.85 -10.06 19.36
C LEU A 65 3.32 -9.04 18.36
N VAL A 66 2.10 -9.23 17.85
CA VAL A 66 1.41 -8.26 16.99
C VAL A 66 1.19 -6.93 17.72
N ALA A 67 0.74 -6.99 18.98
CA ALA A 67 0.55 -5.78 19.80
C ALA A 67 1.89 -5.04 19.99
N ARG A 68 2.96 -5.77 20.34
CA ARG A 68 4.30 -5.18 20.52
C ARG A 68 4.83 -4.56 19.23
N TYR A 69 4.63 -5.21 18.07
CA TYR A 69 4.99 -4.62 16.79
C TYR A 69 4.26 -3.29 16.54
N ARG A 70 2.96 -3.25 16.81
CA ARG A 70 2.16 -2.03 16.64
C ARG A 70 2.63 -0.88 17.53
N GLU A 71 3.07 -1.18 18.76
CA GLU A 71 3.68 -0.19 19.67
C GLU A 71 4.97 0.37 19.08
N VAL A 72 5.92 -0.49 18.74
CA VAL A 72 7.23 -0.11 18.16
C VAL A 72 7.03 0.70 16.88
N MET A 73 6.11 0.25 16.02
CA MET A 73 5.77 0.95 14.78
C MET A 73 5.28 2.37 15.05
N LEU A 74 4.38 2.56 16.05
CA LEU A 74 3.85 3.87 16.40
C LEU A 74 4.90 4.81 17.00
N GLU A 75 5.82 4.28 17.83
CA GLU A 75 6.91 5.05 18.43
C GLU A 75 7.83 5.69 17.37
N LYS A 76 8.06 4.98 16.26
CA LYS A 76 8.99 5.38 15.20
C LYS A 76 8.30 6.05 14.01
N HIS A 77 6.98 5.93 13.91
CA HIS A 77 6.21 6.28 12.71
C HIS A 77 6.47 7.69 12.22
N ASP A 78 6.31 8.68 13.09
CA ASP A 78 6.35 10.09 12.69
C ASP A 78 7.74 10.57 12.28
N GLU A 79 8.78 9.94 12.84
CA GLU A 79 10.18 10.30 12.53
C GLU A 79 10.68 9.59 11.27
N MET A 80 10.12 8.42 10.95
CA MET A 80 10.64 7.56 9.88
C MET A 80 9.77 7.51 8.64
N ILE A 81 8.54 8.02 8.70
CA ILE A 81 7.67 8.04 7.53
C ILE A 81 8.20 9.04 6.50
N GLY A 82 8.39 8.58 5.26
CA GLY A 82 8.76 9.40 4.12
C GLY A 82 7.81 9.18 2.95
N MET A 83 8.00 9.93 1.88
CA MET A 83 7.27 9.74 0.63
C MET A 83 8.27 9.45 -0.49
N PHE A 84 7.91 8.57 -1.41
CA PHE A 84 8.75 8.34 -2.58
C PHE A 84 8.89 9.62 -3.41
N PRO A 85 10.10 9.92 -3.89
CA PRO A 85 10.34 11.11 -4.72
C PRO A 85 9.44 11.14 -5.95
N GLY A 86 8.82 12.29 -6.25
CA GLY A 86 7.95 12.48 -7.41
C GLY A 86 6.48 12.11 -7.18
N ILE A 87 6.13 11.42 -6.08
CA ILE A 87 4.72 11.02 -5.83
C ILE A 87 3.82 12.22 -5.54
N LYS A 88 4.33 13.23 -4.81
CA LYS A 88 3.52 14.40 -4.50
C LYS A 88 3.10 15.14 -5.77
N GLU A 89 4.03 15.32 -6.68
CA GLU A 89 3.81 15.97 -7.98
C GLU A 89 2.77 15.19 -8.80
N VAL A 90 2.86 13.86 -8.81
CA VAL A 90 1.87 13.00 -9.49
C VAL A 90 0.47 13.20 -8.89
N LEU A 91 0.34 13.15 -7.56
CA LEU A 91 -0.96 13.36 -6.89
C LEU A 91 -1.55 14.73 -7.24
N GLU A 92 -0.72 15.77 -7.22
CA GLU A 92 -1.12 17.13 -7.56
C GLU A 92 -1.61 17.24 -9.02
N ASN A 93 -0.83 16.69 -9.96
CA ASN A 93 -1.17 16.73 -11.38
C ASN A 93 -2.46 15.93 -11.68
N LEU A 94 -2.62 14.75 -11.11
CA LEU A 94 -3.85 13.95 -11.28
C LEU A 94 -5.08 14.68 -10.74
N LYS A 95 -4.96 15.41 -9.62
CA LYS A 95 -6.04 16.25 -9.10
C LYS A 95 -6.35 17.46 -9.99
N GLN A 96 -5.33 18.11 -10.53
CA GLN A 96 -5.50 19.23 -11.48
C GLN A 96 -6.20 18.80 -12.76
N GLU A 97 -5.95 17.56 -13.23
CA GLU A 97 -6.64 16.95 -14.37
C GLU A 97 -8.06 16.43 -14.02
N GLY A 98 -8.52 16.64 -12.78
CA GLY A 98 -9.89 16.35 -12.35
C GLY A 98 -10.17 14.89 -12.01
N LEU A 99 -9.13 14.07 -11.73
CA LEU A 99 -9.32 12.69 -11.31
C LEU A 99 -9.74 12.62 -9.83
N SER A 100 -10.58 11.64 -9.51
CA SER A 100 -10.88 11.25 -8.14
C SER A 100 -9.77 10.34 -7.61
N LEU A 101 -9.20 10.67 -6.45
CA LEU A 101 -8.14 9.88 -5.83
C LEU A 101 -8.60 9.24 -4.52
N GLY A 102 -8.27 7.96 -4.34
CA GLY A 102 -8.53 7.24 -3.10
C GLY A 102 -7.29 6.51 -2.58
N VAL A 103 -7.21 6.32 -1.27
CA VAL A 103 -6.25 5.42 -0.63
C VAL A 103 -6.97 4.21 -0.09
N VAL A 104 -6.46 3.01 -0.39
CA VAL A 104 -6.97 1.72 0.10
C VAL A 104 -5.81 0.90 0.61
N SER A 105 -5.66 0.83 1.94
CA SER A 105 -4.51 0.19 2.59
C SER A 105 -4.94 -0.82 3.66
N THR A 106 -4.12 -1.84 3.89
CA THR A 106 -4.27 -2.77 5.02
C THR A 106 -3.77 -2.19 6.34
N LYS A 107 -3.13 -1.01 6.29
CA LYS A 107 -2.72 -0.26 7.48
C LYS A 107 -3.94 0.16 8.30
N ARG A 108 -3.83 0.13 9.64
CA ARG A 108 -4.91 0.58 10.55
C ARG A 108 -5.33 2.01 10.20
N SER A 109 -6.65 2.25 10.09
CA SER A 109 -7.22 3.50 9.53
C SER A 109 -6.72 4.77 10.23
N ASP A 110 -6.57 4.75 11.56
CA ASP A 110 -6.07 5.90 12.32
C ASP A 110 -4.58 6.20 12.04
N VAL A 111 -3.74 5.16 11.91
CA VAL A 111 -2.31 5.30 11.58
C VAL A 111 -2.12 5.74 10.14
N LEU A 112 -2.94 5.21 9.21
CA LEU A 112 -2.96 5.62 7.82
C LEU A 112 -3.26 7.11 7.67
N LYS A 113 -4.35 7.58 8.29
CA LYS A 113 -4.75 8.99 8.26
C LYS A 113 -3.70 9.91 8.88
N ARG A 114 -3.07 9.46 9.98
CA ARG A 114 -1.95 10.19 10.60
C ARG A 114 -0.76 10.31 9.64
N GLY A 115 -0.37 9.22 8.98
CA GLY A 115 0.72 9.23 8.00
C GLY A 115 0.44 10.16 6.83
N ILE A 116 -0.76 10.10 6.26
CA ILE A 116 -1.21 10.98 5.16
C ILE A 116 -1.14 12.47 5.60
N ALA A 117 -1.55 12.78 6.84
CA ALA A 117 -1.49 14.14 7.37
C ALA A 117 -0.04 14.63 7.58
N ILE A 118 0.85 13.77 8.12
CA ILE A 118 2.27 14.11 8.30
C ILE A 118 2.95 14.38 6.95
N LEU A 119 2.62 13.60 5.93
CA LEU A 119 3.16 13.81 4.57
C LEU A 119 2.56 15.04 3.86
N GLY A 120 1.53 15.68 4.45
CA GLY A 120 0.88 16.88 3.90
C GLY A 120 0.13 16.63 2.58
N ILE A 121 -0.48 15.45 2.44
CA ILE A 121 -1.17 15.02 1.22
C ILE A 121 -2.66 14.71 1.42
N THR A 122 -3.24 15.08 2.56
CA THR A 122 -4.64 14.80 2.88
C THR A 122 -5.61 15.35 1.83
N ASP A 123 -5.38 16.56 1.36
CA ASP A 123 -6.30 17.29 0.47
C ASP A 123 -6.34 16.73 -0.96
N TYR A 124 -5.42 15.82 -1.31
CA TYR A 124 -5.45 15.16 -2.62
C TYR A 124 -6.47 14.01 -2.67
N PHE A 125 -6.87 13.44 -1.52
CA PHE A 125 -7.70 12.24 -1.51
C PHE A 125 -9.16 12.53 -1.18
N ASP A 126 -10.04 12.03 -2.04
CA ASP A 126 -11.49 12.12 -1.88
C ASP A 126 -12.02 10.98 -0.99
N THR A 127 -11.26 9.88 -0.84
CA THR A 127 -11.55 8.81 0.12
C THR A 127 -10.27 8.17 0.66
N ILE A 128 -10.28 7.80 1.95
CA ILE A 128 -9.19 7.12 2.63
C ILE A 128 -9.79 5.93 3.39
N LEU A 129 -9.38 4.71 3.02
CA LEU A 129 -9.80 3.45 3.63
C LEU A 129 -8.59 2.70 4.19
N GLY A 130 -8.64 2.42 5.48
CA GLY A 130 -7.67 1.58 6.18
C GLY A 130 -8.32 0.35 6.82
N SER A 131 -7.51 -0.52 7.42
CA SER A 131 -8.02 -1.63 8.21
C SER A 131 -8.96 -1.13 9.30
N GLY A 132 -10.13 -1.76 9.40
CA GLY A 132 -11.25 -1.37 10.23
C GLY A 132 -12.38 -0.66 9.47
N ASP A 133 -12.14 -0.17 8.25
CA ASP A 133 -13.17 0.43 7.39
C ASP A 133 -13.86 -0.61 6.48
N PHE A 134 -13.31 -1.82 6.36
CA PHE A 134 -13.81 -2.95 5.57
C PHE A 134 -13.59 -4.27 6.31
N SER A 135 -14.28 -5.34 5.90
CA SER A 135 -14.23 -6.66 6.55
C SER A 135 -13.17 -7.57 5.97
N GLN A 136 -12.97 -7.52 4.65
CA GLN A 136 -12.01 -8.37 3.94
C GLN A 136 -10.89 -7.50 3.35
N PRO A 137 -9.63 -7.73 3.78
CA PRO A 137 -8.50 -7.00 3.24
C PRO A 137 -8.12 -7.51 1.84
N LYS A 138 -7.39 -6.70 1.08
CA LYS A 138 -6.73 -7.15 -0.16
C LYS A 138 -5.96 -8.47 0.09
N PRO A 139 -6.06 -9.48 -0.75
CA PRO A 139 -6.49 -9.46 -2.15
C PRO A 139 -8.00 -9.58 -2.41
N ASP A 140 -8.86 -9.59 -1.37
CA ASP A 140 -10.30 -9.48 -1.57
C ASP A 140 -10.64 -8.09 -2.14
N PRO A 141 -11.54 -7.98 -3.15
CA PRO A 141 -11.87 -6.71 -3.78
C PRO A 141 -12.82 -5.82 -2.96
N GLU A 142 -13.32 -6.23 -1.80
CA GLU A 142 -14.31 -5.50 -0.99
C GLU A 142 -13.90 -4.05 -0.75
N SER A 143 -12.65 -3.83 -0.32
CA SER A 143 -12.16 -2.48 -0.02
C SER A 143 -12.09 -1.57 -1.26
N LEU A 144 -11.83 -2.14 -2.45
CA LEU A 144 -11.84 -1.39 -3.71
C LEU A 144 -13.27 -1.05 -4.13
N PHE A 145 -14.22 -1.98 -3.97
CA PHE A 145 -15.64 -1.69 -4.23
C PHE A 145 -16.17 -0.59 -3.31
N LEU A 146 -15.83 -0.65 -2.03
CA LEU A 146 -16.21 0.39 -1.07
C LEU A 146 -15.61 1.76 -1.43
N ALA A 147 -14.35 1.81 -1.88
CA ALA A 147 -13.73 3.04 -2.34
C ALA A 147 -14.41 3.59 -3.59
N MET A 148 -14.68 2.74 -4.58
CA MET A 148 -15.37 3.13 -5.81
C MET A 148 -16.80 3.63 -5.54
N ASP A 149 -17.52 2.97 -4.63
CA ASP A 149 -18.87 3.39 -4.23
C ASP A 149 -18.84 4.80 -3.61
N ARG A 150 -17.92 5.08 -2.69
CA ARG A 150 -17.76 6.41 -2.09
C ARG A 150 -17.41 7.50 -3.11
N LEU A 151 -16.70 7.13 -4.18
CA LEU A 151 -16.28 8.04 -5.24
C LEU A 151 -17.28 8.11 -6.40
N ASN A 152 -18.37 7.35 -6.38
CA ASN A 152 -19.28 7.13 -7.51
C ASN A 152 -18.52 6.74 -8.80
N ALA A 153 -17.52 5.87 -8.66
CA ALA A 153 -16.58 5.50 -9.70
C ALA A 153 -17.04 4.26 -10.46
N GLU A 154 -16.81 4.25 -11.77
CA GLU A 154 -17.06 3.12 -12.66
C GLU A 154 -15.79 2.25 -12.77
N ARG A 155 -15.97 0.91 -12.85
CA ARG A 155 -14.85 -0.04 -12.96
C ARG A 155 -13.98 0.22 -14.19
N GLU A 156 -14.64 0.51 -15.32
CA GLU A 156 -14.01 0.72 -16.63
C GLU A 156 -13.03 1.90 -16.64
N THR A 157 -13.23 2.86 -15.74
CA THR A 157 -12.42 4.08 -15.65
C THR A 157 -11.62 4.17 -14.36
N SER A 158 -11.55 3.07 -13.59
CA SER A 158 -10.83 2.99 -12.33
C SER A 158 -9.55 2.19 -12.45
N VAL A 159 -8.54 2.56 -11.66
CA VAL A 159 -7.28 1.83 -11.56
C VAL A 159 -6.91 1.60 -10.11
N MET A 160 -6.26 0.46 -9.81
CA MET A 160 -5.56 0.19 -8.55
C MET A 160 -4.06 0.25 -8.77
N VAL A 161 -3.37 1.06 -7.99
CA VAL A 161 -1.91 1.25 -8.01
C VAL A 161 -1.33 0.71 -6.71
N GLY A 162 -0.39 -0.22 -6.80
CA GLY A 162 0.23 -0.82 -5.61
C GLY A 162 1.57 -1.49 -5.88
N ASP A 163 2.29 -1.79 -4.82
CA ASP A 163 3.62 -2.42 -4.86
C ASP A 163 3.58 -3.92 -4.54
N ASN A 164 2.41 -4.48 -4.23
CA ASN A 164 2.29 -5.85 -3.76
C ASN A 164 1.33 -6.68 -4.63
N HIS A 165 1.51 -8.00 -4.58
CA HIS A 165 0.59 -8.92 -5.26
C HIS A 165 -0.85 -8.81 -4.73
N HIS A 166 -1.04 -8.47 -3.46
CA HIS A 166 -2.38 -8.25 -2.88
C HIS A 166 -3.14 -7.12 -3.60
N ASP A 167 -2.44 -6.06 -4.01
CA ASP A 167 -3.03 -4.93 -4.74
C ASP A 167 -3.44 -5.34 -6.14
N ILE A 168 -2.53 -6.04 -6.82
CA ILE A 168 -2.74 -6.49 -8.19
C ILE A 168 -3.88 -7.49 -8.28
N VAL A 169 -3.90 -8.47 -7.37
CA VAL A 169 -4.97 -9.49 -7.32
C VAL A 169 -6.30 -8.84 -6.95
N ALA A 170 -6.33 -7.90 -5.99
CA ALA A 170 -7.55 -7.16 -5.64
C ALA A 170 -8.08 -6.36 -6.84
N GLY A 171 -7.21 -5.64 -7.56
CA GLY A 171 -7.58 -4.91 -8.78
C GLY A 171 -8.14 -5.84 -9.86
N ASN A 172 -7.47 -6.96 -10.11
CA ASN A 172 -7.94 -7.98 -11.07
C ASN A 172 -9.29 -8.57 -10.65
N ASN A 173 -9.48 -8.92 -9.37
CA ASN A 173 -10.73 -9.43 -8.82
C ASN A 173 -11.86 -8.40 -8.87
N ALA A 174 -11.54 -7.12 -8.69
CA ALA A 174 -12.50 -6.02 -8.84
C ALA A 174 -12.88 -5.74 -10.30
N GLY A 175 -12.13 -6.29 -11.28
CA GLY A 175 -12.32 -6.02 -12.70
C GLY A 175 -11.88 -4.63 -13.13
N ILE A 176 -10.93 -4.02 -12.40
CA ILE A 176 -10.33 -2.72 -12.73
C ILE A 176 -8.89 -2.89 -13.24
N THR A 177 -8.32 -1.86 -13.83
CA THR A 177 -6.91 -1.85 -14.23
C THR A 177 -6.02 -1.94 -13.00
N SER A 178 -5.06 -2.88 -13.00
CA SER A 178 -4.08 -3.05 -11.92
C SER A 178 -2.69 -2.60 -12.39
N ILE A 179 -2.06 -1.69 -11.63
CA ILE A 179 -0.74 -1.12 -11.95
C ILE A 179 0.22 -1.46 -10.81
N PHE A 180 1.30 -2.16 -11.15
CA PHE A 180 2.38 -2.41 -10.21
C PHE A 180 3.44 -1.32 -10.32
N VAL A 181 3.89 -0.83 -9.16
CA VAL A 181 4.95 0.18 -9.07
C VAL A 181 6.31 -0.46 -8.82
N GLY A 182 7.30 -0.09 -9.64
CA GLY A 182 8.65 -0.68 -9.64
C GLY A 182 9.68 0.06 -8.79
N TRP A 183 9.28 1.08 -8.02
CA TRP A 183 10.16 1.83 -7.12
C TRP A 183 10.18 1.31 -5.69
N SER A 184 9.34 0.35 -5.35
CA SER A 184 9.36 -0.37 -4.08
C SER A 184 10.41 -1.49 -4.07
N GLU A 185 10.52 -2.21 -2.96
CA GLU A 185 11.51 -3.29 -2.78
C GLU A 185 11.23 -4.54 -3.63
N LYS A 186 10.00 -4.73 -4.11
CA LYS A 186 9.61 -5.94 -4.84
C LYS A 186 9.95 -5.86 -6.32
N THR A 187 10.41 -6.97 -6.87
CA THR A 187 10.89 -7.03 -8.25
C THR A 187 9.78 -7.32 -9.27
N THR A 188 10.03 -6.98 -10.52
CA THR A 188 9.16 -7.36 -11.65
C THR A 188 8.97 -8.88 -11.75
N ALA A 189 10.00 -9.67 -11.46
CA ALA A 189 9.89 -11.13 -11.46
C ALA A 189 8.92 -11.66 -10.38
N PHE A 190 8.88 -11.01 -9.22
CA PHE A 190 7.94 -11.33 -8.15
C PHE A 190 6.49 -11.11 -8.58
N ILE A 191 6.20 -10.02 -9.28
CA ILE A 191 4.83 -9.60 -9.58
C ILE A 191 4.24 -10.22 -10.85
N GLN A 192 5.06 -10.62 -11.81
CA GLN A 192 4.60 -11.16 -13.11
C GLN A 192 3.57 -12.30 -13.01
N PRO A 193 3.70 -13.30 -12.08
CA PRO A 193 2.71 -14.37 -11.95
C PRO A 193 1.29 -13.89 -11.64
N TYR A 194 1.15 -12.71 -11.04
CA TYR A 194 -0.13 -12.11 -10.64
C TYR A 194 -0.78 -11.25 -11.74
N ARG A 195 -0.14 -11.13 -12.90
CA ARG A 195 -0.66 -10.51 -14.12
C ARG A 195 -1.14 -9.07 -13.92
N PRO A 196 -0.25 -8.14 -13.49
CA PRO A 196 -0.61 -6.72 -13.50
C PRO A 196 -0.93 -6.28 -14.93
N THR A 197 -1.90 -5.38 -15.07
CA THR A 197 -2.24 -4.79 -16.38
C THR A 197 -1.07 -3.97 -16.91
N LYS A 198 -0.38 -3.26 -16.02
CA LYS A 198 0.80 -2.44 -16.32
C LYS A 198 1.82 -2.54 -15.19
N ILE A 199 3.09 -2.49 -15.54
CA ILE A 199 4.20 -2.26 -14.62
C ILE A 199 4.82 -0.92 -15.00
N VAL A 200 4.97 -0.03 -14.02
CA VAL A 200 5.62 1.28 -14.18
C VAL A 200 6.89 1.34 -13.33
N LYS A 201 7.94 1.96 -13.84
CA LYS A 201 9.27 1.96 -13.20
C LYS A 201 9.45 3.12 -12.21
N ASP A 202 8.76 4.23 -12.44
CA ASP A 202 8.86 5.46 -11.66
C ASP A 202 7.51 6.22 -11.67
N PRO A 203 7.34 7.22 -10.77
CA PRO A 203 6.12 8.01 -10.69
C PRO A 203 5.77 8.77 -11.97
N GLN A 204 6.76 9.20 -12.75
CA GLN A 204 6.51 9.88 -14.02
C GLN A 204 5.85 8.94 -15.03
N GLU A 205 6.35 7.71 -15.18
CA GLU A 205 5.71 6.71 -16.06
C GLU A 205 4.29 6.37 -15.60
N LEU A 206 4.02 6.38 -14.28
CA LEU A 206 2.68 6.19 -13.73
C LEU A 206 1.75 7.32 -14.21
N GLU A 207 2.15 8.57 -14.05
CA GLU A 207 1.38 9.73 -14.48
C GLU A 207 1.10 9.71 -15.99
N GLU A 208 2.14 9.51 -16.79
CA GLU A 208 2.02 9.42 -18.24
C GLU A 208 1.03 8.32 -18.66
N TYR A 209 1.09 7.15 -18.04
CA TYR A 209 0.18 6.05 -18.34
C TYR A 209 -1.28 6.37 -17.97
N ILE A 210 -1.51 6.95 -16.78
CA ILE A 210 -2.86 7.31 -16.33
C ILE A 210 -3.46 8.40 -17.23
N LEU A 211 -2.71 9.46 -17.54
CA LEU A 211 -3.19 10.60 -18.30
C LEU A 211 -3.31 10.31 -19.80
N SER A 212 -2.48 9.41 -20.35
CA SER A 212 -2.59 9.01 -21.77
C SER A 212 -3.88 8.27 -22.09
N GLY A 213 -4.54 7.68 -21.09
CA GLY A 213 -5.76 6.91 -21.27
C GLY A 213 -5.59 5.63 -22.11
N VAL A 214 -4.38 5.19 -22.33
CA VAL A 214 -4.08 3.99 -23.13
C VAL A 214 -4.36 2.75 -22.29
N ARG A 215 -5.48 2.08 -22.58
CA ARG A 215 -5.64 0.67 -22.23
C ARG A 215 -4.90 -0.18 -23.28
N VAL A 216 -3.96 -0.96 -22.84
CA VAL A 216 -3.34 -2.00 -23.67
C VAL A 216 -4.31 -3.17 -23.83
#